data_a9c3c45e8d4fd8927611573de4b1fa88
#
_entry.id   a9c3c45e8d4fd8927611573de4b1fa88
#
_cell.length_a   1.000
_cell.length_b   1.000
_cell.length_c   1.000
_cell.angle_alpha   90.00
_cell.angle_beta   90.00
_cell.angle_gamma   90.00
#
_symmetry.space_group_name_H-M   'P 1'
#
loop_
_entity.id
_entity.type
_entity.pdbx_description
1 polymer ?
#
loop_
_entity_poly.entity_id
_entity_poly.type
_entity_poly.pdbx_seq_one_letter_code
_entity_poly.pdbx_strand_id
1 'polypeptide(L)'
;MIQYLIVFFYDIYPYLCGTVFLVGSWLRYDYGQYTWRASSSQMLDKRGMVLWSNLFHIGILGIFFGHLFGMLTPHWVYSWFLPMSQKQLMAMILGGICGVLTLVGGIGLLMRRLTNPRIRATSTTADILILCILLIQCALGLTTIPFSAQHPDGSEMLKLVDWAQAVVTFHGGASAHLDGVAWIYRVHLVLGMTIFLIFPFTRLVHVWSAPVEYFTRRYQVVRSRR
;
A
#
# COMPACT_ATOMS: atom_id res chain seq x y z
N MET A 1 -13.64 -7.71 -26.68
CA MET A 1 -13.73 -8.13 -25.27
C MET A 1 -12.49 -7.68 -24.45
N ILE A 2 -11.27 -8.02 -24.85
CA ILE A 2 -10.04 -7.63 -24.12
C ILE A 2 -9.93 -6.10 -23.97
N GLN A 3 -10.20 -5.32 -25.01
CA GLN A 3 -10.15 -3.86 -24.96
C GLN A 3 -11.11 -3.26 -23.91
N TYR A 4 -12.31 -3.79 -23.78
CA TYR A 4 -13.26 -3.34 -22.75
C TYR A 4 -12.75 -3.61 -21.33
N LEU A 5 -12.09 -4.74 -21.11
CA LEU A 5 -11.47 -5.04 -19.81
C LEU A 5 -10.31 -4.09 -19.49
N ILE A 6 -9.49 -3.75 -20.49
CA ILE A 6 -8.40 -2.78 -20.33
C ILE A 6 -8.96 -1.42 -19.91
N VAL A 7 -9.93 -0.89 -20.67
CA VAL A 7 -10.59 0.38 -20.34
C VAL A 7 -11.24 0.31 -18.95
N PHE A 8 -11.96 -0.78 -18.65
CA PHE A 8 -12.59 -0.91 -17.35
C PHE A 8 -11.56 -0.87 -16.22
N PHE A 9 -10.52 -1.71 -16.26
CA PHE A 9 -9.60 -1.85 -15.13
C PHE A 9 -8.60 -0.67 -14.98
N TYR A 10 -8.28 0.06 -16.06
CA TYR A 10 -7.23 1.07 -16.02
C TYR A 10 -7.72 2.51 -16.26
N ASP A 11 -8.95 2.71 -16.75
CA ASP A 11 -9.57 4.04 -16.87
C ASP A 11 -10.73 4.25 -15.88
N ILE A 12 -11.58 3.23 -15.63
CA ILE A 12 -12.80 3.38 -14.81
C ILE A 12 -12.58 2.92 -13.37
N TYR A 13 -12.00 1.74 -13.20
CA TYR A 13 -11.83 1.08 -11.90
C TYR A 13 -11.05 1.92 -10.86
N PRO A 14 -9.99 2.68 -11.21
CA PRO A 14 -9.31 3.56 -10.26
C PRO A 14 -10.25 4.59 -9.62
N TYR A 15 -11.16 5.17 -10.39
CA TYR A 15 -12.15 6.15 -9.87
C TYR A 15 -13.20 5.49 -8.98
N LEU A 16 -13.67 4.31 -9.35
CA LEU A 16 -14.56 3.52 -8.51
C LEU A 16 -13.89 3.20 -7.17
N CYS A 17 -12.65 2.71 -7.20
CA CYS A 17 -11.89 2.39 -5.99
C CYS A 17 -11.63 3.64 -5.14
N GLY A 18 -11.23 4.75 -5.75
CA GLY A 18 -11.00 6.03 -5.08
C GLY A 18 -12.27 6.58 -4.43
N THR A 19 -13.41 6.52 -5.13
CA THR A 19 -14.71 6.95 -4.59
C THR A 19 -15.12 6.11 -3.40
N VAL A 20 -15.06 4.78 -3.49
CA VAL A 20 -15.40 3.90 -2.37
C VAL A 20 -14.44 4.09 -1.21
N PHE A 21 -13.15 4.28 -1.47
CA PHE A 21 -12.14 4.57 -0.46
C PHE A 21 -12.47 5.83 0.34
N LEU A 22 -12.75 6.94 -0.33
CA LEU A 22 -13.00 8.22 0.32
C LEU A 22 -14.39 8.25 0.98
N VAL A 23 -15.44 8.00 0.21
CA VAL A 23 -16.83 8.07 0.70
C VAL A 23 -17.09 6.97 1.72
N GLY A 24 -16.64 5.74 1.46
CA GLY A 24 -16.79 4.62 2.38
C GLY A 24 -16.05 4.83 3.70
N SER A 25 -14.84 5.43 3.67
CA SER A 25 -14.12 5.78 4.89
C SER A 25 -14.84 6.87 5.67
N TRP A 26 -15.35 7.91 5.00
CA TRP A 26 -16.14 8.96 5.63
C TRP A 26 -17.41 8.40 6.27
N LEU A 27 -18.21 7.65 5.54
CA LEU A 27 -19.44 7.04 6.06
C LEU A 27 -19.15 6.12 7.28
N ARG A 28 -18.08 5.33 7.20
CA ARG A 28 -17.68 4.48 8.33
C ARG A 28 -17.24 5.29 9.55
N TYR A 29 -16.58 6.42 9.34
CA TYR A 29 -16.22 7.31 10.43
C TYR A 29 -17.46 7.89 11.12
N ASP A 30 -18.44 8.35 10.35
CA ASP A 30 -19.65 8.97 10.89
C ASP A 30 -20.59 7.97 11.57
N TYR A 31 -20.85 6.84 10.91
CA TYR A 31 -21.86 5.86 11.38
C TYR A 31 -21.31 4.70 12.18
N GLY A 32 -20.00 4.47 12.15
CA GLY A 32 -19.40 3.26 12.74
C GLY A 32 -18.13 3.53 13.57
N GLN A 33 -18.03 4.63 14.30
CA GLN A 33 -16.85 5.05 15.06
C GLN A 33 -16.29 3.97 15.99
N TYR A 34 -17.14 3.18 16.64
CA TYR A 34 -16.74 2.08 17.52
C TYR A 34 -15.99 0.95 16.79
N THR A 35 -16.19 0.81 15.48
CA THR A 35 -15.48 -0.14 14.63
C THR A 35 -14.18 0.40 14.05
N TRP A 36 -13.91 1.69 14.26
CA TRP A 36 -12.73 2.40 13.76
C TRP A 36 -11.52 2.15 14.66
N ARG A 37 -10.92 0.97 14.52
CA ARG A 37 -9.80 0.54 15.37
C ARG A 37 -8.84 -0.40 14.65
N ALA A 38 -7.59 -0.44 15.13
CA ALA A 38 -6.55 -1.34 14.61
C ALA A 38 -6.71 -2.81 15.05
N SER A 39 -7.56 -3.10 16.05
CA SER A 39 -7.74 -4.45 16.63
C SER A 39 -6.41 -5.15 16.94
N SER A 40 -5.52 -4.44 17.69
CA SER A 40 -4.20 -4.94 18.02
C SER A 40 -4.27 -6.16 18.94
N SER A 41 -3.45 -7.18 18.66
CA SER A 41 -3.31 -8.39 19.48
C SER A 41 -2.17 -8.30 20.51
N GLN A 42 -1.56 -7.13 20.70
CA GLN A 42 -0.40 -6.95 21.58
C GLN A 42 -0.70 -7.26 23.06
N MET A 43 -1.92 -6.95 23.51
CA MET A 43 -2.36 -7.23 24.88
C MET A 43 -2.55 -8.72 25.14
N LEU A 44 -2.84 -9.51 24.09
CA LEU A 44 -3.11 -10.96 24.22
C LEU A 44 -1.82 -11.77 24.31
N ASP A 45 -0.80 -11.36 23.55
CA ASP A 45 0.51 -11.99 23.54
C ASP A 45 1.54 -10.98 23.02
N LYS A 46 2.58 -10.72 23.78
CA LYS A 46 3.67 -9.78 23.45
C LYS A 46 4.81 -10.41 22.65
N ARG A 47 4.89 -11.76 22.59
CA ARG A 47 6.02 -12.48 21.98
C ARG A 47 6.12 -12.12 20.49
N GLY A 48 7.27 -11.60 20.08
CA GLY A 48 7.56 -11.23 18.70
C GLY A 48 6.70 -10.09 18.12
N MET A 49 5.68 -9.60 18.84
CA MET A 49 4.75 -8.59 18.30
C MET A 49 5.46 -7.30 17.92
N VAL A 50 6.35 -6.80 18.75
CA VAL A 50 7.10 -5.56 18.49
C VAL A 50 7.95 -5.71 17.24
N LEU A 51 8.68 -6.83 17.13
CA LEU A 51 9.54 -7.08 15.97
C LEU A 51 8.75 -7.15 14.67
N TRP A 52 7.78 -8.06 14.59
CA TRP A 52 7.02 -8.28 13.36
C TRP A 52 6.19 -7.07 12.95
N SER A 53 5.60 -6.38 13.94
CA SER A 53 4.83 -5.17 13.69
C SER A 53 5.72 -4.02 13.20
N ASN A 54 6.87 -3.80 13.79
CA ASN A 54 7.79 -2.74 13.35
C ASN A 54 8.34 -3.00 11.96
N LEU A 55 8.80 -4.23 11.68
CA LEU A 55 9.26 -4.60 10.34
C LEU A 55 8.17 -4.35 9.30
N PHE A 56 6.94 -4.83 9.57
CA PHE A 56 5.81 -4.63 8.67
C PHE A 56 5.49 -3.16 8.46
N HIS A 57 5.37 -2.36 9.53
CA HIS A 57 4.96 -0.96 9.40
C HIS A 57 6.06 -0.07 8.80
N ILE A 58 7.32 -0.28 9.14
CA ILE A 58 8.43 0.44 8.51
C ILE A 58 8.46 0.14 7.01
N GLY A 59 8.35 -1.13 6.64
CA GLY A 59 8.34 -1.55 5.25
C GLY A 59 7.15 -1.00 4.48
N ILE A 60 5.91 -1.21 4.98
CA ILE A 60 4.70 -0.78 4.27
C ILE A 60 4.57 0.73 4.15
N LEU A 61 5.00 1.50 5.16
CA LEU A 61 5.04 2.96 5.09
C LEU A 61 6.07 3.43 4.08
N GLY A 62 7.26 2.80 4.05
CA GLY A 62 8.27 3.10 3.03
C GLY A 62 7.75 2.82 1.61
N ILE A 63 7.06 1.70 1.39
CA ILE A 63 6.39 1.39 0.11
C ILE A 63 5.33 2.44 -0.22
N PHE A 64 4.46 2.76 0.74
CA PHE A 64 3.38 3.72 0.52
C PHE A 64 3.91 5.10 0.11
N PHE A 65 4.85 5.66 0.86
CA PHE A 65 5.44 6.95 0.54
C PHE A 65 6.28 6.90 -0.74
N GLY A 66 6.98 5.79 -0.99
CA GLY A 66 7.70 5.56 -2.24
C GLY A 66 6.78 5.62 -3.46
N HIS A 67 5.60 4.99 -3.40
CA HIS A 67 4.61 5.08 -4.47
C HIS A 67 3.99 6.47 -4.55
N LEU A 68 3.59 7.04 -3.42
CA LEU A 68 2.96 8.36 -3.37
C LEU A 68 3.86 9.42 -4.03
N PHE A 69 5.08 9.56 -3.56
CA PHE A 69 6.02 10.54 -4.11
C PHE A 69 6.62 10.10 -5.45
N GLY A 70 6.91 8.81 -5.59
CA GLY A 70 7.51 8.26 -6.79
C GLY A 70 6.63 8.37 -8.03
N MET A 71 5.33 8.13 -7.89
CA MET A 71 4.39 8.14 -9.03
C MET A 71 3.68 9.49 -9.21
N LEU A 72 3.35 10.19 -8.11
CA LEU A 72 2.54 11.41 -8.21
C LEU A 72 3.36 12.70 -8.35
N THR A 73 4.67 12.70 -8.08
CA THR A 73 5.50 13.88 -8.34
C THR A 73 5.65 14.09 -9.84
N PRO A 74 5.22 15.26 -10.37
CA PRO A 74 5.30 15.54 -11.79
C PRO A 74 6.74 15.50 -12.32
N HIS A 75 6.91 15.09 -13.57
CA HIS A 75 8.23 14.93 -14.20
C HIS A 75 9.07 16.23 -14.15
N TRP A 76 8.46 17.39 -14.40
CA TRP A 76 9.14 18.69 -14.39
C TRP A 76 9.70 19.09 -13.02
N VAL A 77 9.22 18.50 -11.90
CA VAL A 77 9.73 18.80 -10.56
C VAL A 77 11.11 18.19 -10.32
N TYR A 78 11.37 16.99 -10.84
CA TYR A 78 12.59 16.25 -10.52
C TYR A 78 13.53 16.04 -11.71
N SER A 79 13.08 16.23 -12.95
CA SER A 79 13.85 15.89 -14.17
C SER A 79 15.16 16.65 -14.32
N TRP A 80 15.27 17.83 -13.71
CA TRP A 80 16.49 18.64 -13.77
C TRP A 80 17.62 18.14 -12.85
N PHE A 81 17.33 17.33 -11.82
CA PHE A 81 18.35 16.79 -10.92
C PHE A 81 18.33 15.25 -10.81
N LEU A 82 17.27 14.58 -11.23
CA LEU A 82 17.12 13.14 -11.11
C LEU A 82 16.61 12.53 -12.43
N PRO A 83 17.50 11.94 -13.26
CA PRO A 83 17.09 11.21 -14.45
C PRO A 83 16.16 10.03 -14.14
N MET A 84 15.28 9.66 -15.07
CA MET A 84 14.30 8.58 -14.88
C MET A 84 14.96 7.23 -14.57
N SER A 85 16.09 6.91 -15.18
CA SER A 85 16.87 5.70 -14.90
C SER A 85 17.34 5.62 -13.45
N GLN A 86 17.82 6.73 -12.89
CA GLN A 86 18.24 6.79 -11.47
C GLN A 86 17.05 6.72 -10.53
N LYS A 87 15.94 7.39 -10.87
CA LYS A 87 14.69 7.29 -10.12
C LYS A 87 14.17 5.86 -10.07
N GLN A 88 14.20 5.14 -11.20
CA GLN A 88 13.86 3.73 -11.27
C GLN A 88 14.79 2.87 -10.41
N LEU A 89 16.11 3.10 -10.48
CA LEU A 89 17.07 2.37 -9.65
C LEU A 89 16.82 2.59 -8.15
N MET A 90 16.58 3.84 -7.74
CA MET A 90 16.18 4.15 -6.36
C MET A 90 14.91 3.41 -5.95
N ALA A 91 13.88 3.39 -6.81
CA ALA A 91 12.62 2.70 -6.54
C ALA A 91 12.83 1.18 -6.39
N MET A 92 13.68 0.56 -7.22
CA MET A 92 14.02 -0.86 -7.11
C MET A 92 14.75 -1.18 -5.81
N ILE A 93 15.74 -0.36 -5.42
CA ILE A 93 16.54 -0.61 -4.19
C ILE A 93 15.69 -0.37 -2.95
N LEU A 94 15.12 0.83 -2.80
CA LEU A 94 14.36 1.19 -1.61
C LEU A 94 13.06 0.39 -1.52
N GLY A 95 12.37 0.21 -2.65
CA GLY A 95 11.18 -0.63 -2.74
C GLY A 95 11.49 -2.09 -2.43
N GLY A 96 12.63 -2.61 -2.88
CA GLY A 96 13.12 -3.96 -2.57
C GLY A 96 13.36 -4.15 -1.08
N ILE A 97 14.11 -3.24 -0.43
CA ILE A 97 14.36 -3.29 1.00
C ILE A 97 13.04 -3.21 1.79
N CYS A 98 12.21 -2.22 1.50
CA CYS A 98 10.92 -2.05 2.17
C CYS A 98 9.97 -3.23 1.92
N GLY A 99 10.00 -3.80 0.71
CA GLY A 99 9.23 -4.99 0.35
C GLY A 99 9.64 -6.22 1.17
N VAL A 100 10.92 -6.49 1.31
CA VAL A 100 11.42 -7.59 2.14
C VAL A 100 11.04 -7.38 3.61
N LEU A 101 11.19 -6.16 4.16
CA LEU A 101 10.76 -5.86 5.53
C LEU A 101 9.26 -6.11 5.71
N THR A 102 8.44 -5.69 4.75
CA THR A 102 6.98 -5.90 4.76
C THR A 102 6.62 -7.38 4.71
N LEU A 103 7.25 -8.15 3.82
CA LEU A 103 6.99 -9.58 3.71
C LEU A 103 7.38 -10.33 5.00
N VAL A 104 8.59 -10.13 5.48
CA VAL A 104 9.09 -10.80 6.69
C VAL A 104 8.23 -10.45 7.89
N GLY A 105 7.98 -9.15 8.12
CA GLY A 105 7.11 -8.69 9.20
C GLY A 105 5.68 -9.19 9.07
N GLY A 106 5.11 -9.11 7.88
CA GLY A 106 3.73 -9.54 7.61
C GLY A 106 3.52 -11.04 7.71
N ILE A 107 4.47 -11.86 7.24
CA ILE A 107 4.45 -13.32 7.44
C ILE A 107 4.50 -13.63 8.94
N GLY A 108 5.37 -12.97 9.72
CA GLY A 108 5.43 -13.15 11.15
C GLY A 108 4.10 -12.79 11.84
N LEU A 109 3.44 -11.71 11.44
CA LEU A 109 2.12 -11.32 11.93
C LEU A 109 1.03 -12.32 11.52
N LEU A 110 1.07 -12.82 10.29
CA LEU A 110 0.12 -13.82 9.79
C LEU A 110 0.25 -15.15 10.54
N MET A 111 1.46 -15.66 10.67
CA MET A 111 1.75 -16.89 11.43
C MET A 111 1.24 -16.76 12.87
N ARG A 112 1.49 -15.63 13.52
CA ARG A 112 0.97 -15.34 14.86
C ARG A 112 -0.57 -15.44 14.93
N ARG A 113 -1.29 -14.91 13.92
CA ARG A 113 -2.75 -14.97 13.87
C ARG A 113 -3.28 -16.37 13.62
N LEU A 114 -2.56 -17.17 12.87
CA LEU A 114 -3.01 -18.53 12.52
C LEU A 114 -2.68 -19.55 13.59
N THR A 115 -1.51 -19.42 14.27
CA THR A 115 -1.01 -20.44 15.21
C THR A 115 -1.38 -20.19 16.66
N ASN A 116 -1.60 -18.93 17.09
CA ASN A 116 -1.94 -18.64 18.47
C ASN A 116 -3.47 -18.69 18.69
N PRO A 117 -4.00 -19.65 19.48
CA PRO A 117 -5.45 -19.81 19.65
C PRO A 117 -6.16 -18.56 20.20
N ARG A 118 -5.52 -17.83 21.13
CA ARG A 118 -6.09 -16.61 21.71
C ARG A 118 -6.23 -15.50 20.69
N ILE A 119 -5.22 -15.33 19.85
CA ILE A 119 -5.23 -14.32 18.78
C ILE A 119 -6.19 -14.75 17.68
N ARG A 120 -6.23 -16.04 17.34
CA ARG A 120 -7.14 -16.58 16.33
C ARG A 120 -8.62 -16.37 16.71
N ALA A 121 -8.97 -16.61 17.96
CA ALA A 121 -10.34 -16.43 18.47
C ALA A 121 -10.82 -14.97 18.42
N THR A 122 -9.90 -13.99 18.48
CA THR A 122 -10.23 -12.56 18.42
C THR A 122 -10.04 -11.95 17.03
N SER A 123 -9.51 -12.71 16.06
CA SER A 123 -9.28 -12.25 14.69
C SER A 123 -10.50 -12.51 13.82
N THR A 124 -10.96 -11.49 13.13
CA THR A 124 -12.00 -11.64 12.10
C THR A 124 -11.42 -12.23 10.81
N THR A 125 -12.28 -12.78 9.96
CA THR A 125 -11.89 -13.23 8.62
C THR A 125 -11.31 -12.08 7.80
N ALA A 126 -11.91 -10.88 7.91
CA ALA A 126 -11.43 -9.68 7.24
C ALA A 126 -10.01 -9.29 7.65
N ASP A 127 -9.64 -9.48 8.94
CA ASP A 127 -8.27 -9.20 9.42
C ASP A 127 -7.21 -10.11 8.77
N ILE A 128 -7.56 -11.36 8.52
CA ILE A 128 -6.65 -12.33 7.89
C ILE A 128 -6.59 -12.10 6.39
N LEU A 129 -7.76 -11.93 5.76
CA LEU A 129 -7.84 -11.70 4.31
C LEU A 129 -7.08 -10.45 3.89
N ILE A 130 -7.27 -9.32 4.59
CA ILE A 130 -6.53 -8.09 4.22
C ILE A 130 -5.02 -8.25 4.39
N LEU A 131 -4.57 -8.95 5.43
CA LEU A 131 -3.14 -9.20 5.61
C LEU A 131 -2.60 -10.10 4.49
N CYS A 132 -3.33 -11.15 4.09
CA CYS A 132 -2.95 -12.00 2.96
C CYS A 132 -2.89 -11.19 1.65
N ILE A 133 -3.89 -10.34 1.37
CA ILE A 133 -3.93 -9.50 0.18
C ILE A 133 -2.72 -8.55 0.16
N LEU A 134 -2.39 -7.91 1.29
CA LEU A 134 -1.21 -7.05 1.39
C LEU A 134 0.10 -7.81 1.14
N LEU A 135 0.22 -9.05 1.63
CA LEU A 135 1.39 -9.89 1.37
C LEU A 135 1.50 -10.29 -0.10
N ILE A 136 0.38 -10.65 -0.73
CA ILE A 136 0.34 -10.95 -2.17
C ILE A 136 0.71 -9.71 -2.98
N GLN A 137 0.14 -8.55 -2.65
CA GLN A 137 0.46 -7.28 -3.30
C GLN A 137 1.95 -6.93 -3.17
N CYS A 138 2.52 -7.14 -1.99
CA CYS A 138 3.94 -6.91 -1.74
C CYS A 138 4.82 -7.89 -2.54
N ALA A 139 4.46 -9.17 -2.58
CA ALA A 139 5.15 -10.17 -3.38
C ALA A 139 5.10 -9.84 -4.89
N LEU A 140 3.92 -9.45 -5.41
CA LEU A 140 3.78 -8.96 -6.79
C LEU A 140 4.68 -7.74 -7.04
N GLY A 141 4.71 -6.77 -6.09
CA GLY A 141 5.59 -5.61 -6.20
C GLY A 141 7.07 -5.98 -6.27
N LEU A 142 7.53 -6.91 -5.44
CA LEU A 142 8.91 -7.41 -5.50
C LEU A 142 9.21 -8.13 -6.82
N THR A 143 8.23 -8.87 -7.37
CA THR A 143 8.40 -9.54 -8.65
C THR A 143 8.44 -8.57 -9.84
N THR A 144 8.04 -7.31 -9.70
CA THR A 144 8.25 -6.29 -10.75
C THR A 144 9.70 -5.87 -10.89
N ILE A 145 10.53 -6.02 -9.85
CA ILE A 145 11.93 -5.59 -9.86
C ILE A 145 12.76 -6.23 -10.97
N PRO A 146 12.74 -7.57 -11.17
CA PRO A 146 13.44 -8.21 -12.29
C PRO A 146 12.99 -7.71 -13.67
N PHE A 147 11.69 -7.39 -13.82
CA PHE A 147 11.17 -6.82 -15.06
C PHE A 147 11.66 -5.38 -15.27
N SER A 148 11.66 -4.56 -14.22
CA SER A 148 12.22 -3.21 -14.25
C SER A 148 13.71 -3.22 -14.60
N ALA A 149 14.48 -4.18 -14.10
CA ALA A 149 15.90 -4.30 -14.34
C ALA A 149 16.25 -4.60 -15.82
N GLN A 150 15.31 -5.13 -16.60
CA GLN A 150 15.48 -5.36 -18.03
C GLN A 150 15.35 -4.08 -18.85
N HIS A 151 14.81 -3.01 -18.28
CA HIS A 151 14.62 -1.70 -18.92
C HIS A 151 15.34 -0.60 -18.11
N PRO A 152 16.70 -0.58 -18.12
CA PRO A 152 17.48 0.31 -17.26
C PRO A 152 17.36 1.80 -17.66
N ASP A 153 16.79 2.09 -18.82
CA ASP A 153 16.50 3.42 -19.33
C ASP A 153 15.37 4.15 -18.58
N GLY A 154 14.58 3.42 -17.77
CA GLY A 154 13.45 3.96 -17.03
C GLY A 154 12.15 4.07 -17.82
N SER A 155 12.09 3.54 -19.04
CA SER A 155 10.93 3.64 -19.94
C SER A 155 9.68 3.00 -19.34
N GLU A 156 9.79 1.83 -18.70
CA GLU A 156 8.66 1.16 -18.04
C GLU A 156 8.14 1.96 -16.85
N MET A 157 9.04 2.54 -16.05
CA MET A 157 8.63 3.38 -14.93
C MET A 157 7.92 4.65 -15.39
N LEU A 158 8.37 5.26 -16.50
CA LEU A 158 7.74 6.44 -17.05
C LEU A 158 6.28 6.18 -17.43
N LYS A 159 6.00 5.07 -18.14
CA LYS A 159 4.63 4.66 -18.50
C LYS A 159 3.71 4.52 -17.28
N LEU A 160 4.22 3.91 -16.19
CA LEU A 160 3.47 3.74 -14.96
C LEU A 160 3.21 5.08 -14.24
N VAL A 161 4.20 5.98 -14.26
CA VAL A 161 4.06 7.35 -13.72
C VAL A 161 3.03 8.15 -14.51
N ASP A 162 3.11 8.11 -15.85
CA ASP A 162 2.18 8.81 -16.72
C ASP A 162 0.75 8.31 -16.55
N TRP A 163 0.56 6.98 -16.44
CA TRP A 163 -0.73 6.40 -16.11
C TRP A 163 -1.29 6.93 -14.78
N ALA A 164 -0.48 6.89 -13.71
CA ALA A 164 -0.91 7.33 -12.39
C ALA A 164 -1.26 8.82 -12.37
N GLN A 165 -0.47 9.64 -13.04
CA GLN A 165 -0.72 11.09 -13.16
C GLN A 165 -1.97 11.36 -13.99
N ALA A 166 -2.18 10.66 -15.11
CA ALA A 166 -3.40 10.79 -15.90
C ALA A 166 -4.65 10.46 -15.08
N VAL A 167 -4.61 9.38 -14.28
CA VAL A 167 -5.72 9.01 -13.37
C VAL A 167 -5.99 10.12 -12.34
N VAL A 168 -4.98 10.61 -11.61
CA VAL A 168 -5.21 11.59 -10.53
C VAL A 168 -5.53 12.99 -11.04
N THR A 169 -5.17 13.29 -12.29
CA THR A 169 -5.51 14.57 -12.94
C THR A 169 -6.75 14.49 -13.83
N PHE A 170 -7.47 13.36 -13.78
CA PHE A 170 -8.72 13.12 -14.51
C PHE A 170 -8.58 13.23 -16.04
N HIS A 171 -7.43 12.85 -16.60
CA HIS A 171 -7.26 12.75 -18.04
C HIS A 171 -7.80 11.42 -18.57
N GLY A 172 -8.70 11.49 -19.55
CA GLY A 172 -9.23 10.29 -20.18
C GLY A 172 -8.18 9.53 -20.98
N GLY A 173 -8.38 8.20 -21.13
CA GLY A 173 -7.47 7.35 -21.90
C GLY A 173 -6.17 6.99 -21.18
N ALA A 174 -6.16 7.02 -19.84
CA ALA A 174 -4.99 6.65 -19.04
C ALA A 174 -4.47 5.24 -19.38
N SER A 175 -5.35 4.30 -19.74
CA SER A 175 -4.99 2.94 -20.13
C SER A 175 -3.99 2.87 -21.30
N ALA A 176 -3.98 3.86 -22.19
CA ALA A 176 -3.04 3.91 -23.33
C ALA A 176 -1.57 4.00 -22.88
N HIS A 177 -1.29 4.61 -21.72
CA HIS A 177 0.06 4.64 -21.16
C HIS A 177 0.58 3.25 -20.76
N LEU A 178 -0.31 2.28 -20.56
CA LEU A 178 0.08 0.91 -20.19
C LEU A 178 0.29 -0.01 -21.41
N ASP A 179 0.28 0.51 -22.62
CA ASP A 179 0.53 -0.28 -23.82
C ASP A 179 1.98 -0.80 -23.82
N GLY A 180 2.08 -2.14 -24.06
CA GLY A 180 3.38 -2.84 -24.00
C GLY A 180 3.94 -3.07 -22.60
N VAL A 181 3.31 -2.57 -21.54
CA VAL A 181 3.72 -2.84 -20.15
C VAL A 181 3.51 -4.31 -19.79
N ALA A 182 4.48 -4.94 -19.13
CA ALA A 182 4.40 -6.35 -18.76
C ALA A 182 3.20 -6.63 -17.83
N TRP A 183 2.60 -7.81 -18.01
CA TRP A 183 1.38 -8.23 -17.30
C TRP A 183 1.50 -8.15 -15.77
N ILE A 184 2.70 -8.36 -15.23
CA ILE A 184 2.95 -8.35 -13.78
C ILE A 184 2.64 -6.98 -13.16
N TYR A 185 3.00 -5.88 -13.83
CA TYR A 185 2.65 -4.52 -13.39
C TYR A 185 1.13 -4.31 -13.44
N ARG A 186 0.50 -4.78 -14.52
CA ARG A 186 -0.95 -4.65 -14.70
C ARG A 186 -1.74 -5.32 -13.58
N VAL A 187 -1.33 -6.55 -13.20
CA VAL A 187 -1.94 -7.28 -12.07
C VAL A 187 -1.67 -6.57 -10.75
N HIS A 188 -0.44 -6.09 -10.55
CA HIS A 188 -0.06 -5.32 -9.36
C HIS A 188 -0.91 -4.04 -9.21
N LEU A 189 -1.14 -3.31 -10.29
CA LEU A 189 -1.99 -2.12 -10.29
C LEU A 189 -3.45 -2.44 -9.91
N VAL A 190 -4.04 -3.46 -10.52
CA VAL A 190 -5.44 -3.86 -10.24
C VAL A 190 -5.59 -4.30 -8.78
N LEU A 191 -4.68 -5.12 -8.27
CA LEU A 191 -4.72 -5.55 -6.87
C LEU A 191 -4.49 -4.36 -5.92
N GLY A 192 -3.60 -3.44 -6.26
CA GLY A 192 -3.39 -2.19 -5.52
C GLY A 192 -4.65 -1.34 -5.43
N MET A 193 -5.36 -1.15 -6.55
CA MET A 193 -6.65 -0.44 -6.56
C MET A 193 -7.71 -1.20 -5.75
N THR A 194 -7.72 -2.53 -5.81
CA THR A 194 -8.64 -3.36 -5.02
C THR A 194 -8.42 -3.17 -3.50
N ILE A 195 -7.18 -2.95 -3.05
CA ILE A 195 -6.91 -2.64 -1.64
C ILE A 195 -7.59 -1.32 -1.23
N PHE A 196 -7.57 -0.28 -2.08
CA PHE A 196 -8.32 0.95 -1.82
C PHE A 196 -9.83 0.70 -1.78
N LEU A 197 -10.35 -0.14 -2.70
CA LEU A 197 -11.78 -0.49 -2.73
C LEU A 197 -12.24 -1.14 -1.41
N ILE A 198 -11.46 -2.07 -0.88
CA ILE A 198 -11.82 -2.81 0.34
C ILE A 198 -11.37 -2.10 1.63
N PHE A 199 -10.59 -1.03 1.53
CA PHE A 199 -10.04 -0.29 2.67
C PHE A 199 -11.09 0.07 3.73
N PRO A 200 -12.24 0.71 3.38
CA PRO A 200 -13.24 1.14 4.36
C PRO A 200 -13.87 -0.02 5.13
N PHE A 201 -13.84 -1.23 4.58
CA PHE A 201 -14.46 -2.43 5.16
C PHE A 201 -13.50 -3.25 6.02
N THR A 202 -12.25 -2.83 6.12
CA THR A 202 -11.18 -3.55 6.80
C THR A 202 -10.62 -2.75 7.97
N ARG A 203 -9.67 -3.34 8.69
CA ARG A 203 -8.90 -2.66 9.73
C ARG A 203 -7.97 -1.56 9.22
N LEU A 204 -7.76 -1.43 7.91
CA LEU A 204 -6.89 -0.41 7.32
C LEU A 204 -7.32 1.01 7.67
N VAL A 205 -8.58 1.22 8.02
CA VAL A 205 -9.08 2.55 8.47
C VAL A 205 -8.27 3.16 9.61
N HIS A 206 -7.54 2.35 10.41
CA HIS A 206 -6.67 2.88 11.46
C HIS A 206 -5.54 3.77 10.91
N VAL A 207 -5.20 3.66 9.63
CA VAL A 207 -4.20 4.52 8.96
C VAL A 207 -4.62 5.99 9.02
N TRP A 208 -5.92 6.28 8.89
CA TRP A 208 -6.46 7.64 9.03
C TRP A 208 -6.31 8.21 10.45
N SER A 209 -6.18 7.36 11.45
CA SER A 209 -6.01 7.75 12.85
C SER A 209 -4.54 7.80 13.27
N ALA A 210 -3.62 7.96 12.32
CA ALA A 210 -2.21 8.16 12.63
C ALA A 210 -2.05 9.37 13.57
N PRO A 211 -1.35 9.22 14.72
CA PRO A 211 -1.29 10.27 15.75
C PRO A 211 -0.30 11.37 15.35
N VAL A 212 -0.64 12.12 14.30
CA VAL A 212 0.19 13.20 13.73
C VAL A 212 0.49 14.28 14.78
N GLU A 213 -0.41 14.47 15.74
CA GLU A 213 -0.22 15.41 16.85
C GLU A 213 1.05 15.11 17.69
N TYR A 214 1.56 13.88 17.70
CA TYR A 214 2.78 13.56 18.44
C TYR A 214 4.04 14.19 17.85
N PHE A 215 4.02 14.58 16.59
CA PHE A 215 5.12 15.33 15.99
C PHE A 215 5.23 16.77 16.52
N THR A 216 4.13 17.31 17.04
CA THR A 216 4.06 18.68 17.58
C THR A 216 4.17 18.72 19.11
N ARG A 217 3.94 17.61 19.80
CA ARG A 217 4.06 17.51 21.25
C ARG A 217 5.52 17.43 21.67
N ARG A 218 5.94 18.27 22.62
CA ARG A 218 7.31 18.27 23.14
C ARG A 218 7.63 16.99 23.92
N TYR A 219 6.72 16.55 24.80
CA TYR A 219 6.84 15.31 25.57
C TYR A 219 5.50 14.92 26.20
N GLN A 220 5.41 13.66 26.63
CA GLN A 220 4.27 13.16 27.39
C GLN A 220 4.78 12.63 28.73
N VAL A 221 4.21 13.13 29.84
CA VAL A 221 4.54 12.62 31.19
C VAL A 221 3.76 11.34 31.44
N VAL A 222 4.48 10.22 31.56
CA VAL A 222 3.91 8.93 31.97
C VAL A 222 4.30 8.67 33.41
N ARG A 223 3.32 8.64 34.31
CA ARG A 223 3.55 8.25 35.70
C ARG A 223 3.24 6.76 35.88
N SER A 224 4.24 5.94 36.23
CA SER A 224 3.98 4.58 36.71
C SER A 224 3.80 4.63 38.23
N ARG A 225 2.67 4.12 38.73
CA ARG A 225 2.56 3.80 40.15
C ARG A 225 3.35 2.52 40.40
N ARG A 226 4.38 2.59 41.23
CA ARG A 226 5.06 1.42 41.82
C ARG A 226 4.18 0.82 42.87
#